data_b087dcc26b4bb31bf6560e0cf325df8b
#
_entry.id   b087dcc26b4bb31bf6560e0cf325df8b
#
_cell.length_a   1.000
_cell.length_b   1.000
_cell.length_c   1.000
_cell.angle_alpha   90.00
_cell.angle_beta   90.00
_cell.angle_gamma   90.00
#
_symmetry.space_group_name_H-M   'P 1'
#
loop_
_entity.id
_entity.type
_entity.pdbx_description
1 polymer ?
#
loop_
_entity_poly.entity_id
_entity_poly.type
_entity_poly.pdbx_seq_one_letter_code
_entity_poly.pdbx_strand_id
1 'polypeptide(L)'
;MKVLDTHLHLWDPSVLRYDWLIDVPPLHRPFAARELAEATADVPTDVSLKYIFMQAGAADEQALAEVDWVSGLAEHLPIAGIIAFAPVELGAGVGTHLDALREHSLVRGVRRMTQDEAPGFGVSDAFIAGARAVASAGLTFDACVRSHLLGDVAALARAVPALPIMLDHLGKPP
;
A
#
# COMPACT_ATOMS: atom_id res chain seq x y z
N MET A 1 -19.81 -17.03 6.56
CA MET A 1 -19.16 -15.84 7.21
C MET A 1 -18.53 -14.96 6.15
N LYS A 2 -18.50 -13.61 6.32
CA LYS A 2 -17.78 -12.69 5.41
C LYS A 2 -16.50 -12.20 6.10
N VAL A 3 -15.37 -12.29 5.42
CA VAL A 3 -14.06 -11.85 5.90
C VAL A 3 -13.45 -10.91 4.86
N LEU A 4 -12.91 -9.78 5.30
CA LEU A 4 -12.09 -8.89 4.51
C LEU A 4 -10.67 -8.89 5.10
N ASP A 5 -9.73 -9.47 4.37
CA ASP A 5 -8.31 -9.31 4.65
C ASP A 5 -7.84 -7.99 4.06
N THR A 6 -7.36 -7.10 4.91
CA THR A 6 -7.02 -5.72 4.52
C THR A 6 -5.54 -5.52 4.21
N HIS A 7 -4.73 -6.59 4.15
CA HIS A 7 -3.28 -6.46 3.95
C HIS A 7 -2.69 -7.63 3.15
N LEU A 8 -3.15 -7.80 1.91
CA LEU A 8 -2.64 -8.81 0.98
C LEU A 8 -1.55 -8.21 0.10
N HIS A 9 -0.40 -8.88 0.01
CA HIS A 9 0.61 -8.64 -1.01
C HIS A 9 0.58 -9.70 -2.09
N LEU A 10 0.62 -9.28 -3.34
CA LEU A 10 0.85 -10.12 -4.51
C LEU A 10 1.99 -9.50 -5.30
N TRP A 11 2.81 -10.33 -5.96
CA TRP A 11 3.88 -9.86 -6.84
C TRP A 11 4.25 -10.93 -7.87
N ASP A 12 4.77 -10.48 -8.99
CA ASP A 12 5.34 -11.34 -10.03
C ASP A 12 6.58 -10.66 -10.62
N PRO A 13 7.80 -11.15 -10.30
CA PRO A 13 9.04 -10.56 -10.79
C PRO A 13 9.26 -10.76 -12.31
N SER A 14 8.44 -11.55 -12.97
CA SER A 14 8.45 -11.65 -14.43
C SER A 14 7.64 -10.53 -15.12
N VAL A 15 6.81 -9.82 -14.34
CA VAL A 15 5.93 -8.73 -14.84
C VAL A 15 6.46 -7.37 -14.42
N LEU A 16 6.85 -7.23 -13.14
CA LEU A 16 7.32 -5.97 -12.55
C LEU A 16 8.65 -6.18 -11.81
N ARG A 17 9.42 -5.12 -11.66
CA ARG A 17 10.67 -5.13 -10.91
C ARG A 17 10.42 -4.90 -9.43
N TYR A 18 10.95 -5.81 -8.60
CA TYR A 18 10.91 -5.75 -7.13
C TYR A 18 12.33 -5.90 -6.60
N ASP A 19 13.04 -4.79 -6.39
CA ASP A 19 14.46 -4.78 -6.04
C ASP A 19 14.73 -5.50 -4.69
N TRP A 20 13.79 -5.44 -3.75
CA TRP A 20 13.89 -6.10 -2.46
C TRP A 20 13.96 -7.65 -2.54
N LEU A 21 13.51 -8.25 -3.65
CA LEU A 21 13.56 -9.71 -3.84
C LEU A 21 14.99 -10.25 -3.95
N ILE A 22 15.96 -9.40 -4.31
CA ILE A 22 17.38 -9.76 -4.39
C ILE A 22 17.89 -10.25 -3.02
N ASP A 23 17.42 -9.62 -1.95
CA ASP A 23 17.83 -9.91 -0.58
C ASP A 23 17.06 -11.09 0.04
N VAL A 24 16.01 -11.59 -0.64
CA VAL A 24 15.15 -12.67 -0.14
C VAL A 24 14.91 -13.73 -1.22
N PRO A 25 15.94 -14.49 -1.63
CA PRO A 25 15.86 -15.43 -2.76
C PRO A 25 14.68 -16.42 -2.73
N PRO A 26 14.21 -16.94 -1.57
CA PRO A 26 13.05 -17.84 -1.54
C PRO A 26 11.74 -17.18 -2.02
N LEU A 27 11.65 -15.85 -1.98
CA LEU A 27 10.50 -15.08 -2.44
C LEU A 27 10.66 -14.56 -3.87
N HIS A 28 11.83 -14.77 -4.52
CA HIS A 28 12.10 -14.31 -5.88
C HIS A 28 11.42 -15.22 -6.91
N ARG A 29 10.12 -15.32 -6.84
CA ARG A 29 9.21 -16.04 -7.72
C ARG A 29 7.82 -15.41 -7.67
N PRO A 30 6.89 -15.75 -8.56
CA PRO A 30 5.51 -15.28 -8.48
C PRO A 30 4.82 -15.70 -7.17
N PHE A 31 4.09 -14.75 -6.58
CA PHE A 31 3.06 -14.96 -5.57
C PHE A 31 1.82 -14.18 -6.04
N ALA A 32 1.02 -14.83 -6.88
CA ALA A 32 -0.11 -14.24 -7.58
C ALA A 32 -1.38 -15.10 -7.41
N ALA A 33 -2.23 -15.17 -8.41
CA ALA A 33 -3.53 -15.84 -8.33
C ALA A 33 -3.43 -17.32 -7.93
N ARG A 34 -2.44 -18.04 -8.46
CA ARG A 34 -2.26 -19.47 -8.17
C ARG A 34 -1.87 -19.68 -6.70
N GLU A 35 -0.88 -18.94 -6.23
CA GLU A 35 -0.38 -19.06 -4.86
C GLU A 35 -1.44 -18.64 -3.84
N LEU A 36 -2.24 -17.61 -4.16
CA LEU A 36 -3.38 -17.22 -3.33
C LEU A 36 -4.43 -18.34 -3.27
N ALA A 37 -4.76 -18.94 -4.40
CA ALA A 37 -5.71 -20.07 -4.46
C ALA A 37 -5.21 -21.26 -3.65
N GLU A 38 -3.91 -21.61 -3.76
CA GLU A 38 -3.28 -22.68 -2.97
C GLU A 38 -3.31 -22.36 -1.47
N ALA A 39 -2.97 -21.12 -1.08
CA ALA A 39 -2.96 -20.68 0.33
C ALA A 39 -4.35 -20.66 0.98
N THR A 40 -5.41 -20.56 0.18
CA THR A 40 -6.80 -20.48 0.65
C THR A 40 -7.62 -21.74 0.38
N ALA A 41 -6.98 -22.82 -0.10
CA ALA A 41 -7.68 -24.05 -0.47
C ALA A 41 -8.47 -24.70 0.69
N ASP A 42 -7.97 -24.55 1.92
CA ASP A 42 -8.59 -25.11 3.13
C ASP A 42 -9.63 -24.18 3.79
N VAL A 43 -9.91 -23.01 3.19
CA VAL A 43 -10.94 -22.10 3.72
C VAL A 43 -12.31 -22.73 3.49
N PRO A 44 -13.15 -22.84 4.55
CA PRO A 44 -14.47 -23.42 4.41
C PRO A 44 -15.34 -22.71 3.35
N THR A 45 -16.13 -23.46 2.60
CA THR A 45 -16.94 -22.94 1.48
C THR A 45 -18.04 -21.95 1.90
N ASP A 46 -18.41 -21.93 3.19
CA ASP A 46 -19.34 -20.94 3.76
C ASP A 46 -18.66 -19.62 4.14
N VAL A 47 -17.33 -19.52 3.99
CA VAL A 47 -16.54 -18.30 4.21
C VAL A 47 -16.34 -17.59 2.88
N SER A 48 -16.83 -16.35 2.78
CA SER A 48 -16.55 -15.46 1.65
C SER A 48 -15.37 -14.56 2.01
N LEU A 49 -14.24 -14.74 1.33
CA LEU A 49 -13.06 -13.89 1.46
C LEU A 49 -13.10 -12.73 0.45
N LYS A 50 -12.65 -11.57 0.89
CA LYS A 50 -12.25 -10.44 0.05
C LYS A 50 -10.93 -9.88 0.54
N TYR A 51 -10.22 -9.18 -0.34
CA TYR A 51 -8.88 -8.67 -0.04
C TYR A 51 -8.77 -7.19 -0.39
N ILE A 52 -8.01 -6.46 0.43
CA ILE A 52 -7.40 -5.19 0.03
C ILE A 52 -5.95 -5.51 -0.32
N PHE A 53 -5.59 -5.28 -1.58
CA PHE A 53 -4.20 -5.36 -2.00
C PHE A 53 -3.43 -4.19 -1.40
N MET A 54 -2.29 -4.49 -0.83
CA MET A 54 -1.31 -3.52 -0.35
C MET A 54 -0.10 -3.55 -1.27
N GLN A 55 0.32 -2.40 -1.79
CA GLN A 55 1.48 -2.30 -2.68
C GLN A 55 2.65 -3.18 -2.20
N ALA A 56 3.28 -3.93 -3.11
CA ALA A 56 4.30 -4.91 -2.77
C ALA A 56 5.73 -4.39 -2.94
N GLY A 57 5.92 -3.09 -3.17
CA GLY A 57 7.22 -2.47 -3.35
C GLY A 57 7.82 -2.74 -4.72
N ALA A 58 7.00 -2.67 -5.77
CA ALA A 58 7.50 -2.52 -7.13
C ALA A 58 8.37 -1.26 -7.23
N ALA A 59 9.29 -1.22 -8.19
CA ALA A 59 10.10 -0.04 -8.44
C ALA A 59 9.21 1.20 -8.61
N ASP A 60 9.61 2.34 -8.05
CA ASP A 60 8.77 3.54 -7.96
C ASP A 60 8.20 3.99 -9.32
N GLU A 61 8.98 3.89 -10.38
CA GLU A 61 8.55 4.19 -11.74
C GLU A 61 7.51 3.21 -12.30
N GLN A 62 7.32 2.06 -11.65
CA GLN A 62 6.33 1.04 -11.99
C GLN A 62 5.11 1.04 -11.06
N ALA A 63 4.98 2.04 -10.19
CA ALA A 63 3.89 2.11 -9.21
C ALA A 63 2.50 2.05 -9.85
N LEU A 64 2.27 2.77 -10.95
CA LEU A 64 0.99 2.72 -11.69
C LEU A 64 0.82 1.38 -12.41
N ALA A 65 1.89 0.81 -12.95
CA ALA A 65 1.85 -0.51 -13.57
C ALA A 65 1.51 -1.62 -12.57
N GLU A 66 1.90 -1.49 -11.27
CA GLU A 66 1.48 -2.39 -10.22
C GLU A 66 -0.05 -2.30 -10.00
N VAL A 67 -0.62 -1.11 -10.02
CA VAL A 67 -2.07 -0.88 -9.91
C VAL A 67 -2.82 -1.47 -11.10
N ASP A 68 -2.31 -1.28 -12.32
CA ASP A 68 -2.86 -1.86 -13.56
C ASP A 68 -2.87 -3.40 -13.49
N TRP A 69 -1.74 -3.99 -13.10
CA TRP A 69 -1.58 -5.43 -12.99
C TRP A 69 -2.55 -6.03 -11.98
N VAL A 70 -2.65 -5.44 -10.78
CA VAL A 70 -3.58 -5.89 -9.73
C VAL A 70 -5.03 -5.66 -10.14
N SER A 71 -5.34 -4.58 -10.83
CA SER A 71 -6.69 -4.33 -11.36
C SER A 71 -7.10 -5.42 -12.35
N GLY A 72 -6.18 -5.89 -13.21
CA GLY A 72 -6.41 -7.04 -14.07
C GLY A 72 -6.64 -8.35 -13.29
N LEU A 73 -5.90 -8.58 -12.21
CA LEU A 73 -6.12 -9.75 -11.34
C LEU A 73 -7.50 -9.71 -10.67
N ALA A 74 -8.01 -8.52 -10.34
CA ALA A 74 -9.31 -8.34 -9.70
C ALA A 74 -10.51 -8.78 -10.55
N GLU A 75 -10.32 -9.00 -11.86
CA GLU A 75 -11.33 -9.62 -12.73
C GLU A 75 -11.61 -11.08 -12.34
N HIS A 76 -10.66 -11.74 -11.68
CA HIS A 76 -10.69 -13.16 -11.34
C HIS A 76 -10.49 -13.44 -9.85
N LEU A 77 -9.97 -12.48 -9.10
CA LEU A 77 -9.74 -12.56 -7.66
C LEU A 77 -10.67 -11.60 -6.90
N PRO A 78 -11.08 -11.95 -5.68
CA PRO A 78 -11.99 -11.11 -4.88
C PRO A 78 -11.27 -9.91 -4.24
N ILE A 79 -10.52 -9.14 -5.04
CA ILE A 79 -9.86 -7.91 -4.62
C ILE A 79 -10.90 -6.79 -4.56
N ALA A 80 -11.08 -6.20 -3.38
CA ALA A 80 -12.10 -5.19 -3.11
C ALA A 80 -11.54 -3.76 -3.06
N GLY A 81 -10.22 -3.63 -3.03
CA GLY A 81 -9.54 -2.34 -3.03
C GLY A 81 -8.03 -2.49 -3.15
N ILE A 82 -7.37 -1.39 -3.43
CA ILE A 82 -5.92 -1.28 -3.61
C ILE A 82 -5.43 -0.12 -2.75
N ILE A 83 -4.37 -0.36 -1.97
CA ILE A 83 -3.52 0.66 -1.36
C ILE A 83 -2.25 0.72 -2.21
N ALA A 84 -2.12 1.79 -2.99
CA ALA A 84 -1.04 1.95 -3.96
C ALA A 84 0.18 2.68 -3.36
N PHE A 85 1.34 2.59 -4.00
CA PHE A 85 2.45 3.48 -3.68
C PHE A 85 2.14 4.92 -4.11
N ALA A 86 2.57 5.91 -3.31
CA ALA A 86 2.64 7.30 -3.72
C ALA A 86 3.84 8.01 -3.06
N PRO A 87 4.62 8.80 -3.83
CA PRO A 87 5.77 9.54 -3.32
C PRO A 87 5.32 10.80 -2.59
N VAL A 88 4.75 10.63 -1.39
CA VAL A 88 4.12 11.70 -0.57
C VAL A 88 5.11 12.81 -0.24
N GLU A 89 6.39 12.49 -0.13
CA GLU A 89 7.50 13.44 0.09
C GLU A 89 7.70 14.47 -1.03
N LEU A 90 7.10 14.27 -2.20
CA LEU A 90 7.10 15.28 -3.27
C LEU A 90 6.21 16.49 -2.95
N GLY A 91 5.52 16.48 -1.81
CA GLY A 91 4.66 17.58 -1.40
C GLY A 91 3.50 17.79 -2.38
N ALA A 92 3.25 19.04 -2.75
CA ALA A 92 2.21 19.34 -3.74
C ALA A 92 2.46 18.69 -5.12
N GLY A 93 3.70 18.32 -5.43
CA GLY A 93 4.06 17.65 -6.68
C GLY A 93 3.48 16.25 -6.82
N VAL A 94 3.01 15.61 -5.74
CA VAL A 94 2.37 14.30 -5.80
C VAL A 94 1.01 14.31 -6.52
N GLY A 95 0.41 15.50 -6.74
CA GLY A 95 -0.94 15.65 -7.28
C GLY A 95 -1.19 14.89 -8.58
N THR A 96 -0.31 15.02 -9.57
CA THR A 96 -0.42 14.30 -10.86
C THR A 96 -0.46 12.79 -10.67
N HIS A 97 0.36 12.26 -9.75
CA HIS A 97 0.37 10.83 -9.43
C HIS A 97 -0.95 10.39 -8.77
N LEU A 98 -1.47 11.19 -7.83
CA LEU A 98 -2.75 10.91 -7.18
C LEU A 98 -3.92 10.99 -8.17
N ASP A 99 -3.90 11.91 -9.11
CA ASP A 99 -4.92 11.99 -10.17
C ASP A 99 -4.91 10.72 -11.03
N ALA A 100 -3.74 10.24 -11.45
CA ALA A 100 -3.63 8.97 -12.17
C ALA A 100 -4.14 7.78 -11.35
N LEU A 101 -3.82 7.70 -10.06
CA LEU A 101 -4.34 6.65 -9.17
C LEU A 101 -5.87 6.67 -9.06
N ARG A 102 -6.49 7.83 -9.07
CA ARG A 102 -7.96 7.98 -8.96
C ARG A 102 -8.73 7.52 -10.20
N GLU A 103 -8.07 7.39 -11.35
CA GLU A 103 -8.67 6.76 -12.54
C GLU A 103 -8.96 5.27 -12.31
N HIS A 104 -8.29 4.64 -11.35
CA HIS A 104 -8.49 3.24 -10.98
C HIS A 104 -9.56 3.11 -9.89
N SER A 105 -10.72 2.58 -10.24
CA SER A 105 -11.88 2.47 -9.36
C SER A 105 -11.66 1.61 -8.10
N LEU A 106 -10.61 0.78 -8.06
CA LEU A 106 -10.25 -0.03 -6.90
C LEU A 106 -9.33 0.68 -5.91
N VAL A 107 -8.65 1.77 -6.29
CA VAL A 107 -7.76 2.48 -5.37
C VAL A 107 -8.57 3.14 -4.24
N ARG A 108 -8.13 2.90 -3.00
CA ARG A 108 -8.77 3.40 -1.77
C ARG A 108 -7.84 4.27 -0.95
N GLY A 109 -6.55 4.06 -1.09
CA GLY A 109 -5.54 4.75 -0.33
C GLY A 109 -4.15 4.58 -0.93
N VAL A 110 -3.20 5.20 -0.25
CA VAL A 110 -1.80 5.14 -0.64
C VAL A 110 -0.92 4.77 0.55
N ARG A 111 0.23 4.16 0.24
CA ARG A 111 1.29 3.90 1.21
C ARG A 111 2.63 4.45 0.72
N ARG A 112 3.35 5.11 1.61
CA ARG A 112 4.78 5.39 1.52
C ARG A 112 5.45 4.75 2.73
N MET A 113 6.27 3.73 2.49
CA MET A 113 7.02 3.09 3.58
C MET A 113 8.06 4.08 4.11
N THR A 114 7.95 4.45 5.39
CA THR A 114 8.88 5.38 6.04
C THR A 114 9.66 4.71 7.17
N GLN A 115 9.55 3.40 7.29
CA GLN A 115 10.12 2.60 8.38
C GLN A 115 11.64 2.66 8.48
N ASP A 116 12.32 2.92 7.38
CA ASP A 116 13.79 2.96 7.27
C ASP A 116 14.29 4.40 7.00
N GLU A 117 13.38 5.39 7.07
CA GLU A 117 13.71 6.80 6.95
C GLU A 117 14.17 7.39 8.30
N ALA A 118 14.83 8.52 8.25
CA ALA A 118 15.24 9.23 9.45
C ALA A 118 14.03 9.79 10.22
N PRO A 119 14.09 9.89 11.57
CA PRO A 119 13.08 10.59 12.34
C PRO A 119 12.84 12.01 11.81
N GLY A 120 11.56 12.41 11.73
CA GLY A 120 11.15 13.69 11.17
C GLY A 120 10.87 13.67 9.66
N PHE A 121 11.24 12.62 8.91
CA PHE A 121 10.94 12.50 7.49
C PHE A 121 9.44 12.59 7.22
N GLY A 122 8.64 11.77 7.91
CA GLY A 122 7.17 11.70 7.77
C GLY A 122 6.41 12.92 8.26
N VAL A 123 7.11 13.92 8.82
CA VAL A 123 6.54 15.20 9.29
C VAL A 123 7.27 16.42 8.74
N SER A 124 8.13 16.23 7.73
CA SER A 124 8.70 17.33 6.98
C SER A 124 7.60 18.17 6.31
N ASP A 125 7.87 19.45 6.06
CA ASP A 125 6.89 20.33 5.41
C ASP A 125 6.42 19.77 4.06
N ALA A 126 7.33 19.17 3.30
CA ALA A 126 7.00 18.52 2.03
C ALA A 126 6.09 17.31 2.25
N PHE A 127 6.40 16.42 3.19
CA PHE A 127 5.56 15.26 3.47
C PHE A 127 4.16 15.66 3.96
N ILE A 128 4.06 16.65 4.85
CA ILE A 128 2.78 17.20 5.32
C ILE A 128 1.97 17.81 4.15
N ALA A 129 2.62 18.51 3.23
CA ALA A 129 1.94 19.06 2.04
C ALA A 129 1.42 17.95 1.14
N GLY A 130 2.19 16.89 0.91
CA GLY A 130 1.76 15.70 0.17
C GLY A 130 0.63 14.95 0.87
N ALA A 131 0.70 14.78 2.19
CA ALA A 131 -0.37 14.17 2.97
C ALA A 131 -1.70 14.95 2.88
N ARG A 132 -1.65 16.29 2.83
CA ARG A 132 -2.82 17.13 2.54
C ARG A 132 -3.38 16.89 1.14
N ALA A 133 -2.51 16.67 0.14
CA ALA A 133 -2.95 16.31 -1.21
C ALA A 133 -3.65 14.95 -1.23
N VAL A 134 -3.12 13.94 -0.51
CA VAL A 134 -3.75 12.63 -0.33
C VAL A 134 -5.15 12.77 0.29
N ALA A 135 -5.27 13.54 1.38
CA ALA A 135 -6.56 13.81 2.02
C ALA A 135 -7.55 14.48 1.05
N SER A 136 -7.08 15.48 0.29
CA SER A 136 -7.89 16.21 -0.70
C SER A 136 -8.34 15.32 -1.85
N ALA A 137 -7.56 14.28 -2.20
CA ALA A 137 -7.91 13.27 -3.17
C ALA A 137 -8.95 12.26 -2.66
N GLY A 138 -9.32 12.32 -1.36
CA GLY A 138 -10.26 11.39 -0.73
C GLY A 138 -9.68 10.01 -0.46
N LEU A 139 -8.35 9.89 -0.40
CA LEU A 139 -7.63 8.63 -0.18
C LEU A 139 -7.20 8.51 1.29
N THR A 140 -7.03 7.25 1.76
CA THR A 140 -6.39 6.97 3.04
C THR A 140 -4.87 6.94 2.91
N PHE A 141 -4.17 7.05 4.03
CA PHE A 141 -2.72 6.86 4.12
C PHE A 141 -2.38 5.72 5.06
N ASP A 142 -1.66 4.72 4.56
CA ASP A 142 -1.17 3.60 5.35
C ASP A 142 0.26 3.88 5.82
N ALA A 143 0.42 4.03 7.14
CA ALA A 143 1.68 4.39 7.79
C ALA A 143 2.48 3.13 8.14
N CYS A 144 3.42 2.75 7.27
CA CYS A 144 4.35 1.65 7.51
C CYS A 144 5.63 2.21 8.17
N VAL A 145 5.68 2.10 9.48
CA VAL A 145 6.75 2.66 10.35
C VAL A 145 7.29 1.61 11.31
N ARG A 146 8.44 1.88 11.91
CA ARG A 146 8.94 1.20 13.12
C ARG A 146 8.50 1.95 14.37
N SER A 147 8.46 1.28 15.51
CA SER A 147 7.94 1.82 16.78
C SER A 147 8.57 3.15 17.22
N HIS A 148 9.85 3.36 16.93
CA HIS A 148 10.53 4.62 17.26
C HIS A 148 10.06 5.83 16.44
N LEU A 149 9.33 5.61 15.32
CA LEU A 149 8.75 6.66 14.46
C LEU A 149 7.25 6.91 14.74
N LEU A 150 6.66 6.26 15.74
CA LEU A 150 5.24 6.47 16.08
C LEU A 150 4.94 7.93 16.48
N GLY A 151 5.94 8.64 17.02
CA GLY A 151 5.83 10.07 17.29
C GLY A 151 5.55 10.91 16.04
N ASP A 152 6.20 10.56 14.92
CA ASP A 152 6.00 11.22 13.61
C ASP A 152 4.59 10.94 13.08
N VAL A 153 4.09 9.69 13.19
CA VAL A 153 2.71 9.35 12.78
C VAL A 153 1.69 10.16 13.57
N ALA A 154 1.87 10.26 14.88
CA ALA A 154 1.00 11.06 15.74
C ALA A 154 1.07 12.56 15.43
N ALA A 155 2.24 13.07 15.05
CA ALA A 155 2.41 14.47 14.63
C ALA A 155 1.79 14.71 13.25
N LEU A 156 1.94 13.79 12.30
CA LEU A 156 1.29 13.84 10.98
C LEU A 156 -0.25 13.88 11.13
N ALA A 157 -0.81 13.00 11.98
CA ALA A 157 -2.26 12.97 12.23
C ALA A 157 -2.78 14.31 12.80
N ARG A 158 -2.00 14.97 13.66
CA ARG A 158 -2.34 16.30 14.17
C ARG A 158 -2.20 17.39 13.10
N ALA A 159 -1.20 17.29 12.21
CA ALA A 159 -0.96 18.27 11.16
C ALA A 159 -1.97 18.17 10.00
N VAL A 160 -2.55 16.99 9.78
CA VAL A 160 -3.51 16.71 8.68
C VAL A 160 -4.70 15.92 9.23
N PRO A 161 -5.56 16.52 10.09
CA PRO A 161 -6.65 15.79 10.75
C PRO A 161 -7.75 15.29 9.81
N ALA A 162 -7.78 15.77 8.56
CA ALA A 162 -8.70 15.30 7.53
C ALA A 162 -8.23 14.00 6.83
N LEU A 163 -6.96 13.58 7.05
CA LEU A 163 -6.41 12.37 6.45
C LEU A 163 -6.71 11.16 7.33
N PRO A 164 -7.49 10.17 6.87
CA PRO A 164 -7.57 8.89 7.56
C PRO A 164 -6.23 8.17 7.47
N ILE A 165 -5.64 7.85 8.63
CA ILE A 165 -4.35 7.15 8.71
C ILE A 165 -4.58 5.75 9.29
N MET A 166 -4.10 4.72 8.58
CA MET A 166 -3.99 3.36 9.06
C MET A 166 -2.57 3.11 9.53
N LEU A 167 -2.42 2.50 10.71
CA LEU A 167 -1.11 2.13 11.24
C LEU A 167 -0.82 0.66 10.93
N ASP A 168 0.07 0.42 9.96
CA ASP A 168 0.48 -0.92 9.58
C ASP A 168 1.19 -1.66 10.74
N HIS A 169 0.85 -2.95 10.91
CA HIS A 169 1.54 -3.87 11.82
C HIS A 169 1.69 -3.35 13.27
N LEU A 170 0.70 -2.56 13.75
CA LEU A 170 0.75 -1.90 15.07
C LEU A 170 2.02 -1.06 15.31
N GLY A 171 2.64 -0.53 14.23
CA GLY A 171 3.88 0.22 14.30
C GLY A 171 5.12 -0.63 14.59
N LYS A 172 5.05 -1.94 14.30
CA LYS A 172 6.17 -2.90 14.45
C LYS A 172 6.83 -2.79 15.84
N PRO A 173 6.14 -3.15 16.92
CA PRO A 173 6.73 -3.16 18.26
C PRO A 173 7.93 -4.12 18.30
N PRO A 174 8.91 -3.88 19.23
CA PRO A 174 10.09 -4.73 19.35
C PRO A 174 9.75 -6.15 19.78
#